data_6c718cedd04d18cad291d1f42887eea8
#
_entry.id   6c718cedd04d18cad291d1f42887eea8
#
_cell.length_a   1.000
_cell.length_b   1.000
_cell.length_c   1.000
_cell.angle_alpha   90.00
_cell.angle_beta   90.00
_cell.angle_gamma   90.00
#
_symmetry.space_group_name_H-M   'P 1'
#
loop_
_entity.id
_entity.type
_entity.pdbx_description
1 polymer ?
#
loop_
_entity_poly.entity_id
_entity_poly.type
_entity_poly.pdbx_seq_one_letter_code
_entity_poly.pdbx_strand_id
1 'polypeptide(L)'
;MIKNKNANIIYANRFISLIAEYGYTILINIYLSRISVRFVMYFWAVKLLASLVTAKVKNYLPQSNSRMVLFSIEAMKTILLILLSFYFESPVLFLLVFLLEICHTLFSSKLYAMVPNLIASNNLIRFNSVYTSIGSLSYFLAPMIVGVNLTHHQHYLSVLYALLVLIGSIGLLFTHIQMNEDKKTKQAEKVRHNY
;
A
#
# COMPACT_ATOMS: atom_id res chain seq x y z
N MET A 1 0.79 -21.57 -15.39
CA MET A 1 1.52 -21.61 -14.10
C MET A 1 2.05 -20.25 -13.63
N ILE A 2 2.65 -19.42 -14.48
CA ILE A 2 3.25 -18.10 -14.12
C ILE A 2 2.21 -17.10 -13.56
N LYS A 3 0.97 -17.06 -14.09
CA LYS A 3 -0.10 -16.13 -13.63
C LYS A 3 -0.54 -16.35 -12.17
N ASN A 4 -0.48 -17.59 -11.66
CA ASN A 4 -0.80 -17.87 -10.26
C ASN A 4 0.31 -17.42 -9.30
N LYS A 5 1.58 -17.44 -9.74
CA LYS A 5 2.73 -16.99 -8.95
C LYS A 5 2.68 -15.48 -8.69
N ASN A 6 2.33 -14.69 -9.71
CA ASN A 6 2.16 -13.24 -9.57
C ASN A 6 1.05 -12.88 -8.58
N ALA A 7 -0.10 -13.57 -8.64
CA ALA A 7 -1.19 -13.36 -7.70
C ALA A 7 -0.76 -13.61 -6.25
N ASN A 8 -0.04 -14.69 -5.98
CA ASN A 8 0.43 -15.03 -4.64
C ASN A 8 1.41 -13.98 -4.09
N ILE A 9 2.32 -13.46 -4.92
CA ILE A 9 3.24 -12.39 -4.51
C ILE A 9 2.47 -11.12 -4.15
N ILE A 10 1.48 -10.74 -4.97
CA ILE A 10 0.63 -9.57 -4.71
C ILE A 10 -0.18 -9.76 -3.42
N TYR A 11 -0.73 -10.95 -3.18
CA TYR A 11 -1.46 -11.26 -1.95
C TYR A 11 -0.58 -11.16 -0.71
N ALA A 12 0.63 -11.74 -0.76
CA ALA A 12 1.58 -11.67 0.34
C ALA A 12 2.02 -10.23 0.63
N ASN A 13 2.38 -9.47 -0.42
CA ASN A 13 2.71 -8.04 -0.27
C ASN A 13 1.53 -7.27 0.33
N ARG A 14 0.31 -7.46 -0.19
CA ARG A 14 -0.89 -6.79 0.30
C ARG A 14 -1.13 -7.09 1.78
N PHE A 15 -1.04 -8.35 2.18
CA PHE A 15 -1.24 -8.77 3.56
C PHE A 15 -0.25 -8.08 4.49
N ILE A 16 1.04 -8.15 4.17
CA ILE A 16 2.11 -7.56 4.96
C ILE A 16 1.99 -6.02 5.04
N SER A 17 1.77 -5.38 3.89
CA SER A 17 1.66 -3.92 3.81
C SER A 17 0.43 -3.40 4.57
N LEU A 18 -0.70 -4.12 4.55
CA LEU A 18 -1.91 -3.74 5.30
C LEU A 18 -1.77 -3.97 6.81
N ILE A 19 -1.11 -5.06 7.24
CA ILE A 19 -0.82 -5.25 8.67
C ILE A 19 0.03 -4.08 9.19
N ALA A 20 1.06 -3.69 8.45
CA ALA A 20 1.90 -2.56 8.82
C ALA A 20 1.08 -1.27 8.88
N GLU A 21 0.20 -1.04 7.89
CA GLU A 21 -0.62 0.18 7.82
C GLU A 21 -1.63 0.28 8.95
N TYR A 22 -2.44 -0.76 9.15
CA TYR A 22 -3.41 -0.76 10.25
C TYR A 22 -2.69 -0.74 11.59
N GLY A 23 -1.55 -1.43 11.71
CA GLY A 23 -0.74 -1.46 12.92
C GLY A 23 -0.24 -0.08 13.31
N TYR A 24 0.44 0.66 12.43
CA TYR A 24 0.90 2.01 12.77
C TYR A 24 -0.25 2.98 12.98
N THR A 25 -1.34 2.84 12.23
CA THR A 25 -2.54 3.68 12.41
C THR A 25 -3.13 3.52 13.80
N ILE A 26 -3.28 2.29 14.28
CA ILE A 26 -3.79 1.98 15.63
C ILE A 26 -2.82 2.50 16.69
N LEU A 27 -1.52 2.25 16.51
CA LEU A 27 -0.47 2.70 17.43
C LEU A 27 -0.52 4.22 17.63
N ILE A 28 -0.60 4.99 16.54
CA ILE A 28 -0.69 6.46 16.59
C ILE A 28 -2.01 6.89 17.24
N ASN A 29 -3.14 6.25 16.91
CA ASN A 29 -4.43 6.60 17.53
C ASN A 29 -4.39 6.40 19.05
N ILE A 30 -3.81 5.29 19.54
CA ILE A 30 -3.66 5.02 20.97
C ILE A 30 -2.77 6.07 21.63
N TYR A 31 -1.63 6.39 21.01
CA TYR A 31 -0.72 7.42 21.52
C TYR A 31 -1.40 8.78 21.60
N LEU A 32 -2.02 9.25 20.50
CA LEU A 32 -2.68 10.55 20.46
C LEU A 32 -3.90 10.65 21.41
N SER A 33 -4.64 9.55 21.58
CA SER A 33 -5.78 9.51 22.51
C SER A 33 -5.38 9.70 23.97
N ARG A 34 -4.17 9.29 24.34
CA ARG A 34 -3.61 9.52 25.68
C ARG A 34 -3.27 11.00 25.93
N ILE A 35 -2.97 11.75 24.88
CA ILE A 35 -2.67 13.19 24.97
C ILE A 35 -3.96 13.99 24.92
N SER A 36 -4.76 13.85 23.88
CA SER A 36 -6.06 14.50 23.72
C SER A 36 -6.83 13.92 22.53
N VAL A 37 -8.14 13.81 22.68
CA VAL A 37 -9.06 13.43 21.59
C VAL A 37 -8.94 14.38 20.37
N ARG A 38 -8.60 15.66 20.59
CA ARG A 38 -8.40 16.64 19.50
C ARG A 38 -7.29 16.22 18.54
N PHE A 39 -6.19 15.64 19.05
CA PHE A 39 -5.09 15.15 18.20
C PHE A 39 -5.50 13.94 17.36
N VAL A 40 -6.38 13.09 17.85
CA VAL A 40 -6.97 12.00 17.07
C VAL A 40 -7.81 12.58 15.91
N MET A 41 -8.58 13.62 16.15
CA MET A 41 -9.34 14.31 15.08
C MET A 41 -8.40 14.92 14.03
N TYR A 42 -7.31 15.57 14.44
CA TYR A 42 -6.32 16.11 13.50
C TYR A 42 -5.64 15.00 12.68
N PHE A 43 -5.33 13.87 13.29
CA PHE A 43 -4.77 12.72 12.58
C PHE A 43 -5.70 12.24 11.45
N TRP A 44 -6.99 12.07 11.71
CA TRP A 44 -7.95 11.66 10.70
C TRP A 44 -8.19 12.74 9.64
N ALA A 45 -8.19 14.02 10.03
CA ALA A 45 -8.27 15.14 9.09
C ALA A 45 -7.06 15.17 8.13
N VAL A 46 -5.85 14.92 8.65
CA VAL A 46 -4.63 14.83 7.84
C VAL A 46 -4.70 13.66 6.85
N LYS A 47 -5.17 12.48 7.27
CA LYS A 47 -5.38 11.33 6.37
C LYS A 47 -6.39 11.65 5.27
N LEU A 48 -7.49 12.31 5.61
CA LEU A 48 -8.50 12.74 4.63
C LEU A 48 -7.90 13.73 3.61
N LEU A 49 -7.17 14.74 4.07
CA LEU A 49 -6.50 15.71 3.19
C LEU A 49 -5.49 15.03 2.26
N ALA A 50 -4.69 14.10 2.77
CA ALA A 50 -3.76 13.32 1.96
C ALA A 50 -4.47 12.52 0.85
N SER A 51 -5.59 11.89 1.17
CA SER A 51 -6.43 11.17 0.22
C SER A 51 -6.96 12.08 -0.90
N LEU A 52 -7.44 13.29 -0.55
CA LEU A 52 -7.91 14.29 -1.52
C LEU A 52 -6.78 14.79 -2.44
N VAL A 53 -5.60 15.06 -1.88
CA VAL A 53 -4.41 15.44 -2.66
C VAL A 53 -4.03 14.33 -3.62
N THR A 54 -4.01 13.09 -3.14
CA THR A 54 -3.64 11.93 -3.97
C THR A 54 -4.61 11.73 -5.13
N ALA A 55 -5.89 12.00 -4.94
CA ALA A 55 -6.88 11.92 -6.02
C ALA A 55 -6.53 12.81 -7.23
N LYS A 56 -5.85 13.95 -6.99
CA LYS A 56 -5.33 14.83 -8.05
C LYS A 56 -3.98 14.35 -8.60
N VAL A 57 -3.09 13.91 -7.73
CA VAL A 57 -1.69 13.58 -8.08
C VAL A 57 -1.57 12.24 -8.80
N LYS A 58 -2.46 11.28 -8.57
CA LYS A 58 -2.39 9.93 -9.19
C LYS A 58 -2.30 9.94 -10.71
N ASN A 59 -2.85 10.96 -11.38
CA ASN A 59 -2.84 11.08 -12.84
C ASN A 59 -1.46 11.44 -13.40
N TYR A 60 -0.55 11.99 -12.58
CA TYR A 60 0.82 12.34 -12.96
C TYR A 60 1.81 11.17 -12.78
N LEU A 61 1.37 10.04 -12.22
CA LEU A 61 2.25 8.88 -12.07
C LEU A 61 2.63 8.31 -13.44
N PRO A 62 3.93 8.05 -13.68
CA PRO A 62 4.39 7.49 -14.94
C PRO A 62 3.74 6.13 -15.19
N GLN A 63 3.29 5.92 -16.42
CA GLN A 63 2.67 4.65 -16.85
C GLN A 63 3.73 3.59 -17.21
N SER A 64 4.96 4.02 -17.54
CA SER A 64 6.08 3.12 -17.83
C SER A 64 6.66 2.51 -16.55
N ASN A 65 7.28 1.34 -16.65
CA ASN A 65 7.98 0.63 -15.56
C ASN A 65 7.18 0.53 -14.24
N SER A 66 5.94 0.11 -14.34
CA SER A 66 5.00 0.08 -13.21
C SER A 66 5.52 -0.67 -11.97
N ARG A 67 6.41 -1.66 -12.14
CA ARG A 67 7.06 -2.38 -11.01
C ARG A 67 8.01 -1.49 -10.24
N MET A 68 8.88 -0.75 -10.95
CA MET A 68 9.81 0.19 -10.34
C MET A 68 9.07 1.27 -9.55
N VAL A 69 7.96 1.77 -10.10
CA VAL A 69 7.12 2.76 -9.43
C VAL A 69 6.51 2.19 -8.15
N LEU A 70 5.96 0.97 -8.18
CA LEU A 70 5.42 0.32 -6.98
C LEU A 70 6.51 0.10 -5.93
N PHE A 71 7.67 -0.41 -6.34
CA PHE A 71 8.80 -0.60 -5.44
C PHE A 71 9.27 0.73 -4.83
N SER A 72 9.40 1.81 -5.62
CA SER A 72 9.82 3.13 -5.14
C SER A 72 8.84 3.70 -4.10
N ILE A 73 7.54 3.51 -4.31
CA ILE A 73 6.52 3.95 -3.35
C ILE A 73 6.63 3.17 -2.03
N GLU A 74 6.80 1.85 -2.09
CA GLU A 74 6.97 1.02 -0.88
C GLU A 74 8.31 1.31 -0.17
N ALA A 75 9.39 1.54 -0.91
CA ALA A 75 10.67 1.96 -0.34
C ALA A 75 10.54 3.33 0.38
N MET A 76 9.82 4.28 -0.22
CA MET A 76 9.52 5.56 0.42
C MET A 76 8.70 5.36 1.71
N LYS A 77 7.68 4.50 1.71
CA LYS A 77 6.92 4.15 2.92
C LYS A 77 7.82 3.58 4.01
N THR A 78 8.76 2.71 3.65
CA THR A 78 9.72 2.14 4.59
C THR A 78 10.55 3.24 5.27
N ILE A 79 11.08 4.18 4.49
CA ILE A 79 11.85 5.32 5.00
C ILE A 79 10.98 6.18 5.94
N LEU A 80 9.75 6.49 5.53
CA LEU A 80 8.82 7.28 6.34
C LEU A 80 8.45 6.59 7.66
N LEU A 81 8.28 5.26 7.67
CA LEU A 81 8.02 4.49 8.89
C LEU A 81 9.24 4.47 9.84
N ILE A 82 10.46 4.43 9.29
CA ILE A 82 11.67 4.56 10.08
C ILE A 82 11.75 5.97 10.68
N LEU A 83 11.51 7.02 9.90
CA LEU A 83 11.47 8.40 10.41
C LEU A 83 10.38 8.57 11.46
N LEU A 84 9.21 7.95 11.27
CA LEU A 84 8.14 7.96 12.26
C LEU A 84 8.59 7.40 13.62
N SER A 85 9.45 6.40 13.64
CA SER A 85 10.02 5.85 14.87
C SER A 85 10.83 6.90 15.67
N PHE A 86 11.53 7.82 14.99
CA PHE A 86 12.33 8.87 15.65
C PHE A 86 11.50 10.09 16.04
N TYR A 87 10.47 10.43 15.25
CA TYR A 87 9.68 11.66 15.43
C TYR A 87 8.27 11.39 15.97
N PHE A 88 8.07 10.25 16.65
CA PHE A 88 6.77 9.81 17.12
C PHE A 88 6.11 10.81 18.09
N GLU A 89 6.89 11.47 18.93
CA GLU A 89 6.44 12.44 19.94
C GLU A 89 6.49 13.89 19.44
N SER A 90 6.88 14.12 18.20
CA SER A 90 7.01 15.45 17.58
C SER A 90 5.80 15.82 16.76
N PRO A 91 5.46 17.11 16.59
CA PRO A 91 4.45 17.58 15.63
C PRO A 91 4.74 17.14 14.18
N VAL A 92 5.99 16.80 13.85
CA VAL A 92 6.40 16.20 12.57
C VAL A 92 5.65 14.90 12.27
N LEU A 93 5.13 14.20 13.29
CA LEU A 93 4.27 13.02 13.14
C LEU A 93 3.15 13.26 12.12
N PHE A 94 2.45 14.39 12.19
CA PHE A 94 1.33 14.67 11.27
C PHE A 94 1.79 14.82 9.82
N LEU A 95 2.97 15.41 9.58
CA LEU A 95 3.57 15.48 8.23
C LEU A 95 3.94 14.08 7.73
N LEU A 96 4.54 13.25 8.57
CA LEU A 96 4.91 11.87 8.20
C LEU A 96 3.67 11.03 7.90
N VAL A 97 2.61 11.16 8.69
CA VAL A 97 1.31 10.50 8.43
C VAL A 97 0.71 10.95 7.11
N PHE A 98 0.76 12.25 6.79
CA PHE A 98 0.30 12.80 5.53
C PHE A 98 1.03 12.16 4.32
N LEU A 99 2.35 12.07 4.39
CA LEU A 99 3.17 11.46 3.34
C LEU A 99 2.96 9.95 3.24
N LEU A 100 2.83 9.25 4.36
CA LEU A 100 2.52 7.82 4.41
C LEU A 100 1.19 7.51 3.73
N GLU A 101 0.15 8.31 3.99
CA GLU A 101 -1.17 8.14 3.40
C GLU A 101 -1.15 8.40 1.88
N ILE A 102 -0.39 9.41 1.43
CA ILE A 102 -0.16 9.65 -0.01
C ILE A 102 0.46 8.41 -0.65
N CYS A 103 1.56 7.91 -0.09
CA CYS A 103 2.25 6.72 -0.60
C CYS A 103 1.31 5.50 -0.64
N HIS A 104 0.52 5.26 0.42
CA HIS A 104 -0.45 4.17 0.47
C HIS A 104 -1.50 4.27 -0.63
N THR A 105 -2.11 5.43 -0.80
CA THR A 105 -3.17 5.64 -1.78
C THR A 105 -2.63 5.57 -3.21
N LEU A 106 -1.42 6.12 -3.47
CA LEU A 106 -0.75 6.02 -4.76
C LEU A 106 -0.40 4.57 -5.11
N PHE A 107 0.14 3.81 -4.15
CA PHE A 107 0.45 2.40 -4.31
C PHE A 107 -0.80 1.60 -4.69
N SER A 108 -1.87 1.75 -3.91
CA SER A 108 -3.14 1.06 -4.14
C SER A 108 -3.72 1.39 -5.51
N SER A 109 -3.76 2.68 -5.89
CA SER A 109 -4.25 3.12 -7.19
C SER A 109 -3.44 2.54 -8.34
N LYS A 110 -2.10 2.53 -8.23
CA LYS A 110 -1.21 1.98 -9.27
C LYS A 110 -1.33 0.47 -9.38
N LEU A 111 -1.41 -0.23 -8.25
CA LEU A 111 -1.58 -1.67 -8.22
C LEU A 111 -2.90 -2.09 -8.89
N TYR A 112 -4.02 -1.43 -8.55
CA TYR A 112 -5.31 -1.70 -9.17
C TYR A 112 -5.30 -1.48 -10.69
N ALA A 113 -4.61 -0.45 -11.17
CA ALA A 113 -4.46 -0.20 -12.61
C ALA A 113 -3.65 -1.31 -13.33
N MET A 114 -2.77 -2.01 -12.61
CA MET A 114 -1.95 -3.10 -13.16
C MET A 114 -2.62 -4.48 -13.11
N VAL A 115 -3.55 -4.70 -12.19
CA VAL A 115 -4.19 -6.02 -11.98
C VAL A 115 -4.71 -6.65 -13.28
N PRO A 116 -5.40 -5.93 -14.20
CA PRO A 116 -5.88 -6.53 -15.45
C PRO A 116 -4.77 -7.04 -16.37
N ASN A 117 -3.54 -6.53 -16.20
CA ASN A 117 -2.39 -6.96 -17.00
C ASN A 117 -1.63 -8.13 -16.34
N LEU A 118 -1.76 -8.27 -15.02
CA LEU A 118 -1.08 -9.31 -14.22
C LEU A 118 -1.92 -10.59 -14.07
N ILE A 119 -3.24 -10.44 -14.07
CA ILE A 119 -4.20 -11.52 -13.78
C ILE A 119 -5.02 -11.81 -15.04
N ALA A 120 -5.26 -13.08 -15.33
CA ALA A 120 -6.14 -13.48 -16.43
C ALA A 120 -7.58 -13.02 -16.18
N SER A 121 -8.29 -12.59 -17.23
CA SER A 121 -9.65 -12.04 -17.13
C SER A 121 -10.65 -12.98 -16.45
N ASN A 122 -10.54 -14.27 -16.69
CA ASN A 122 -11.38 -15.31 -16.05
C ASN A 122 -11.11 -15.47 -14.54
N ASN A 123 -9.98 -14.97 -14.02
CA ASN A 123 -9.60 -15.07 -12.62
C ASN A 123 -9.74 -13.73 -11.85
N LEU A 124 -10.16 -12.64 -12.50
CA LEU A 124 -10.26 -11.32 -11.88
C LEU A 124 -11.25 -11.29 -10.71
N ILE A 125 -12.40 -11.94 -10.84
CA ILE A 125 -13.41 -12.00 -9.76
C ILE A 125 -12.83 -12.71 -8.55
N ARG A 126 -12.20 -13.88 -8.76
CA ARG A 126 -11.55 -14.63 -7.68
C ARG A 126 -10.39 -13.84 -7.06
N PHE A 127 -9.60 -13.16 -7.89
CA PHE A 127 -8.52 -12.30 -7.41
C PHE A 127 -9.06 -11.20 -6.49
N ASN A 128 -10.09 -10.47 -6.91
CA ASN A 128 -10.68 -9.39 -6.13
C ASN A 128 -11.27 -9.90 -4.82
N SER A 129 -11.95 -11.05 -4.82
CA SER A 129 -12.51 -11.66 -3.60
C SER A 129 -11.41 -11.98 -2.59
N VAL A 130 -10.34 -12.65 -3.01
CA VAL A 130 -9.20 -12.97 -2.13
C VAL A 130 -8.50 -11.71 -1.65
N TYR A 131 -8.29 -10.74 -2.54
CA TYR A 131 -7.64 -9.47 -2.23
C TYR A 131 -8.41 -8.66 -1.17
N THR A 132 -9.75 -8.65 -1.24
CA THR A 132 -10.61 -8.01 -0.25
C THR A 132 -10.61 -8.78 1.07
N SER A 133 -10.68 -10.12 1.03
CA SER A 133 -10.61 -10.97 2.23
C SER A 133 -9.29 -10.77 2.99
N ILE A 134 -8.17 -10.62 2.28
CA ILE A 134 -6.87 -10.28 2.88
C ILE A 134 -6.96 -8.94 3.60
N GLY A 135 -7.63 -7.94 3.02
CA GLY A 135 -7.85 -6.65 3.68
C GLY A 135 -8.59 -6.79 5.01
N SER A 136 -9.69 -7.52 5.01
CA SER A 136 -10.48 -7.78 6.23
C SER A 136 -9.69 -8.55 7.29
N LEU A 137 -8.91 -9.57 6.87
CA LEU A 137 -8.06 -10.35 7.76
C LEU A 137 -6.96 -9.47 8.39
N SER A 138 -6.30 -8.64 7.59
CA SER A 138 -5.27 -7.72 8.08
C SER A 138 -5.83 -6.70 9.07
N TYR A 139 -7.03 -6.17 8.80
CA TYR A 139 -7.74 -5.26 9.71
C TYR A 139 -8.03 -5.91 11.06
N PHE A 140 -8.38 -7.21 11.08
CA PHE A 140 -8.64 -7.96 12.31
C PHE A 140 -7.35 -8.31 13.06
N LEU A 141 -6.28 -8.68 12.37
CA LEU A 141 -5.02 -9.10 12.99
C LEU A 141 -4.16 -7.95 13.51
N ALA A 142 -4.19 -6.78 12.85
CA ALA A 142 -3.36 -5.65 13.23
C ALA A 142 -3.58 -5.18 14.69
N PRO A 143 -4.82 -5.03 15.22
CA PRO A 143 -5.04 -4.69 16.61
C PRO A 143 -4.47 -5.72 17.58
N MET A 144 -4.52 -7.01 17.25
CA MET A 144 -3.97 -8.08 18.08
C MET A 144 -2.45 -7.94 18.21
N ILE A 145 -1.76 -7.69 17.08
CA ILE A 145 -0.31 -7.50 17.07
C ILE A 145 0.08 -6.27 17.87
N VAL A 146 -0.65 -5.16 17.71
CA VAL A 146 -0.40 -3.93 18.47
C VAL A 146 -0.69 -4.17 19.95
N GLY A 147 -1.81 -4.80 20.30
CA GLY A 147 -2.22 -5.01 21.70
C GLY A 147 -1.23 -5.82 22.51
N VAL A 148 -0.61 -6.85 21.93
CA VAL A 148 0.41 -7.67 22.59
C VAL A 148 1.71 -6.86 22.86
N ASN A 149 2.01 -5.86 22.03
CA ASN A 149 3.29 -5.13 22.06
C ASN A 149 3.20 -3.71 22.66
N LEU A 150 2.01 -3.27 23.07
CA LEU A 150 1.75 -1.88 23.52
C LEU A 150 2.49 -1.48 24.80
N THR A 151 2.96 -2.44 25.60
CA THR A 151 3.39 -2.16 26.98
C THR A 151 4.77 -1.53 27.10
N HIS A 152 5.65 -1.66 26.09
CA HIS A 152 7.04 -1.21 26.30
C HIS A 152 7.79 -0.56 25.12
N HIS A 153 7.30 -0.63 23.85
CA HIS A 153 8.22 -0.34 22.74
C HIS A 153 7.55 0.25 21.47
N GLN A 154 6.91 1.41 21.57
CA GLN A 154 6.26 2.09 20.41
C GLN A 154 7.22 2.33 19.24
N HIS A 155 8.48 2.69 19.53
CA HIS A 155 9.52 2.91 18.51
C HIS A 155 9.88 1.61 17.75
N TYR A 156 10.01 0.49 18.47
CA TYR A 156 10.34 -0.80 17.84
C TYR A 156 9.24 -1.31 16.91
N LEU A 157 7.97 -1.05 17.25
CA LEU A 157 6.86 -1.43 16.38
C LEU A 157 6.88 -0.70 15.03
N SER A 158 7.21 0.59 15.01
CA SER A 158 7.34 1.34 13.76
C SER A 158 8.47 0.80 12.90
N VAL A 159 9.61 0.44 13.49
CA VAL A 159 10.73 -0.20 12.78
C VAL A 159 10.34 -1.60 12.28
N LEU A 160 9.63 -2.38 13.09
CA LEU A 160 9.12 -3.69 12.66
C LEU A 160 8.20 -3.56 11.45
N TYR A 161 7.27 -2.60 11.46
CA TYR A 161 6.41 -2.33 10.32
C TYR A 161 7.19 -1.88 9.08
N ALA A 162 8.23 -1.07 9.24
CA ALA A 162 9.12 -0.67 8.16
C ALA A 162 9.82 -1.89 7.52
N LEU A 163 10.34 -2.81 8.34
CA LEU A 163 10.96 -4.05 7.86
C LEU A 163 9.97 -4.95 7.13
N LEU A 164 8.74 -5.07 7.64
CA LEU A 164 7.68 -5.84 6.98
C LEU A 164 7.35 -5.26 5.59
N VAL A 165 7.19 -3.93 5.48
CA VAL A 165 6.93 -3.26 4.20
C VAL A 165 8.10 -3.47 3.24
N LEU A 166 9.35 -3.39 3.71
CA LEU A 166 10.54 -3.63 2.89
C LEU A 166 10.58 -5.06 2.33
N ILE A 167 10.33 -6.07 3.16
CA ILE A 167 10.26 -7.48 2.74
C ILE A 167 9.17 -7.66 1.68
N GLY A 168 8.00 -7.09 1.90
CA GLY A 168 6.90 -7.12 0.93
C GLY A 168 7.27 -6.47 -0.40
N SER A 169 7.98 -5.33 -0.37
CA SER A 169 8.38 -4.58 -1.57
C SER A 169 9.40 -5.34 -2.44
N ILE A 170 10.33 -6.03 -1.82
CA ILE A 170 11.31 -6.88 -2.53
C ILE A 170 10.57 -7.96 -3.33
N GLY A 171 9.52 -8.56 -2.77
CA GLY A 171 8.68 -9.53 -3.47
C GLY A 171 8.09 -8.99 -4.78
N LEU A 172 7.73 -7.70 -4.83
CA LEU A 172 7.16 -7.09 -6.04
C LEU A 172 8.14 -7.02 -7.22
N LEU A 173 9.44 -6.94 -6.98
CA LEU A 173 10.45 -6.94 -8.04
C LEU A 173 10.47 -8.26 -8.82
N PHE A 174 10.06 -9.37 -8.18
CA PHE A 174 9.98 -10.70 -8.80
C PHE A 174 8.68 -10.97 -9.54
N THR A 175 7.72 -10.01 -9.57
CA THR A 175 6.51 -10.17 -10.38
C THR A 175 6.85 -10.04 -11.87
N HIS A 176 6.46 -11.03 -12.68
CA HIS A 176 6.61 -10.97 -14.13
C HIS A 176 5.41 -10.27 -14.76
N ILE A 177 5.61 -9.07 -15.30
CA ILE A 177 4.61 -8.41 -16.13
C ILE A 177 4.71 -9.02 -17.52
N GLN A 178 3.79 -9.91 -17.87
CA GLN A 178 3.54 -10.21 -19.27
C GLN A 178 2.81 -8.99 -19.85
N MET A 179 3.51 -8.20 -20.66
CA MET A 179 2.84 -7.25 -21.54
C MET A 179 1.92 -8.08 -22.44
N ASN A 180 0.63 -7.83 -22.36
CA ASN A 180 -0.37 -8.50 -23.18
C ASN A 180 -0.18 -8.01 -24.62
N GLU A 181 0.68 -8.69 -25.38
CA GLU A 181 0.89 -8.46 -26.83
C GLU A 181 -0.44 -8.59 -27.58
N ASP A 182 -1.35 -9.45 -27.11
CA ASP A 182 -2.72 -9.60 -27.65
C ASP A 182 -3.54 -8.30 -27.65
N LYS A 183 -3.29 -7.37 -26.72
CA LYS A 183 -4.00 -6.07 -26.74
C LYS A 183 -3.39 -5.10 -27.75
N LYS A 184 -2.07 -5.15 -27.97
CA LYS A 184 -1.42 -4.32 -28.99
C LYS A 184 -1.83 -4.78 -30.40
N THR A 185 -1.92 -6.09 -30.61
CA THR A 185 -2.34 -6.66 -31.92
C THR A 185 -3.80 -6.31 -32.20
N LYS A 186 -4.71 -6.47 -31.22
CA LYS A 186 -6.13 -6.10 -31.40
C LYS A 186 -6.37 -4.60 -31.55
N GLN A 187 -5.57 -3.75 -30.95
CA GLN A 187 -5.63 -2.30 -31.16
C GLN A 187 -5.08 -1.91 -32.53
N ALA A 188 -4.00 -2.54 -32.98
CA ALA A 188 -3.43 -2.34 -34.31
C ALA A 188 -4.38 -2.84 -35.42
N GLU A 189 -5.09 -3.97 -35.23
CA GLU A 189 -6.12 -4.46 -36.15
C GLU A 189 -7.34 -3.53 -36.20
N LYS A 190 -7.81 -3.01 -35.04
CA LYS A 190 -8.92 -2.04 -35.02
C LYS A 190 -8.59 -0.74 -35.74
N VAL A 191 -7.35 -0.28 -35.67
CA VAL A 191 -6.90 0.93 -36.38
C VAL A 191 -6.80 0.64 -37.88
N ARG A 192 -6.40 -0.56 -38.32
CA ARG A 192 -6.34 -0.96 -39.73
C ARG A 192 -7.70 -1.15 -40.38
N HIS A 193 -8.74 -1.51 -39.63
CA HIS A 193 -10.08 -1.68 -40.16
C HIS A 193 -10.91 -0.38 -40.29
N ASN A 194 -10.40 0.73 -39.73
CA ASN A 194 -11.06 2.04 -39.78
C ASN A 194 -10.43 2.99 -40.84
N TYR A 195 -9.54 2.49 -41.69
CA TYR A 195 -9.02 3.12 -42.90
C TYR A 195 -9.32 2.25 -44.11
#